data_3d5b499b8f5936653afbb440f19f7270
#
_entry.id   3d5b499b8f5936653afbb440f19f7270
#
_cell.length_a   1.000
_cell.length_b   1.000
_cell.length_c   1.000
_cell.angle_alpha   90.00
_cell.angle_beta   90.00
_cell.angle_gamma   90.00
#
_symmetry.space_group_name_H-M   'P 1'
#
loop_
_entity.id
_entity.type
_entity.pdbx_description
1 polymer ?
#
loop_
_entity_poly.entity_id
_entity_poly.type
_entity_poly.pdbx_seq_one_letter_code
_entity_poly.pdbx_strand_id
1 'polypeptide(L)'
;MTMKRILLLFLLFCGGYVHAQELDSVRIHYRQGHREVDVLFRDNRAELERFIRTLREEHGAGRLESVVIRSWASPEGVNRLNEVLSERRADSLKSYLVRHAGIPDSLICIHGEGIAWDMLRQMVAVSDILYKEEVLHILDHTPVWVFDKAGRVVDGRKKQLMDLRGGMPYTYMLENFFPELRSSLSVACYRKPEPPVKVIPQKHPSKIFKEVR
;
A
#
# COMPACT_ATOMS: atom_id res chain seq x y z
N MET A 1 -46.98 12.20 43.37
CA MET A 1 -46.15 11.07 42.88
C MET A 1 -45.07 11.62 41.98
N THR A 2 -43.87 11.72 42.48
CA THR A 2 -42.72 12.34 41.82
C THR A 2 -41.91 11.26 41.15
N MET A 3 -41.91 11.27 39.81
CA MET A 3 -41.05 10.38 38.99
C MET A 3 -39.61 10.91 38.97
N LYS A 4 -38.70 10.20 39.62
CA LYS A 4 -37.26 10.45 39.61
C LYS A 4 -36.71 10.15 38.21
N ARG A 5 -36.21 11.18 37.50
CA ARG A 5 -35.43 11.04 36.27
C ARG A 5 -34.03 10.55 36.63
N ILE A 6 -33.73 9.29 36.29
CA ILE A 6 -32.41 8.74 36.34
C ILE A 6 -31.66 9.22 35.09
N LEU A 7 -30.73 10.15 35.28
CA LEU A 7 -29.80 10.60 34.25
C LEU A 7 -28.68 9.59 34.14
N LEU A 8 -28.73 8.72 33.12
CA LEU A 8 -27.70 7.76 32.82
C LEU A 8 -26.57 8.50 32.08
N LEU A 9 -25.48 8.82 32.78
CA LEU A 9 -24.27 9.38 32.19
C LEU A 9 -23.56 8.28 31.43
N PHE A 10 -23.73 8.23 30.11
CA PHE A 10 -22.89 7.44 29.21
C PHE A 10 -21.53 8.13 29.11
N LEU A 11 -20.56 7.68 29.91
CA LEU A 11 -19.15 7.98 29.69
C LEU A 11 -18.71 7.27 28.42
N LEU A 12 -18.76 7.99 27.30
CA LEU A 12 -18.06 7.62 26.08
C LEU A 12 -16.55 7.62 26.37
N PHE A 13 -16.04 6.43 26.70
CA PHE A 13 -14.61 6.16 26.64
C PHE A 13 -14.22 6.14 25.14
N CYS A 14 -13.95 7.30 24.55
CA CYS A 14 -13.21 7.42 23.31
C CYS A 14 -11.78 7.00 23.61
N GLY A 15 -11.53 5.70 23.67
CA GLY A 15 -10.21 5.13 23.52
C GLY A 15 -9.74 5.50 22.12
N GLY A 16 -9.05 6.64 21.98
CA GLY A 16 -8.39 7.02 20.76
C GLY A 16 -7.36 5.96 20.43
N TYR A 17 -7.65 5.11 19.45
CA TYR A 17 -6.64 4.29 18.81
C TYR A 17 -5.67 5.26 18.12
N VAL A 18 -4.53 5.49 18.77
CA VAL A 18 -3.46 6.28 18.17
C VAL A 18 -2.87 5.41 17.08
N HIS A 19 -3.34 5.63 15.84
CA HIS A 19 -2.81 4.94 14.67
C HIS A 19 -1.49 5.60 14.27
N ALA A 20 -0.52 4.79 13.88
CA ALA A 20 0.69 5.28 13.24
C ALA A 20 0.30 6.10 12.00
N GLN A 21 0.89 7.27 11.87
CA GLN A 21 0.62 8.16 10.74
C GLN A 21 1.53 7.79 9.57
N GLU A 22 0.95 7.55 8.39
CA GLU A 22 1.72 7.49 7.15
C GLU A 22 2.36 8.86 6.90
N LEU A 23 3.69 8.87 6.84
CA LEU A 23 4.47 10.08 6.67
C LEU A 23 4.85 10.31 5.22
N ASP A 24 5.29 9.27 4.55
CA ASP A 24 5.81 9.32 3.19
C ASP A 24 5.63 7.96 2.51
N SER A 25 5.46 8.00 1.19
CA SER A 25 5.39 6.78 0.38
C SER A 25 6.08 6.98 -0.96
N VAL A 26 6.52 5.87 -1.55
CA VAL A 26 7.23 5.87 -2.82
C VAL A 26 6.80 4.69 -3.67
N ARG A 27 6.79 4.89 -4.99
CA ARG A 27 6.60 3.82 -5.97
C ARG A 27 7.92 3.52 -6.66
N ILE A 28 8.31 2.25 -6.66
CA ILE A 28 9.52 1.78 -7.33
C ILE A 28 9.15 0.96 -8.54
N HIS A 29 9.79 1.26 -9.66
CA HIS A 29 9.54 0.64 -10.95
C HIS A 29 10.52 -0.51 -11.22
N TYR A 30 10.01 -1.63 -11.76
CA TYR A 30 10.82 -2.79 -12.13
C TYR A 30 10.74 -3.07 -13.62
N ARG A 31 11.85 -3.50 -14.18
CA ARG A 31 11.85 -4.06 -15.53
C ARG A 31 11.04 -5.36 -15.58
N GLN A 32 10.49 -5.67 -16.73
CA GLN A 32 9.72 -6.91 -16.94
C GLN A 32 10.56 -8.13 -16.53
N GLY A 33 9.99 -8.98 -15.67
CA GLY A 33 10.64 -10.19 -15.20
C GLY A 33 11.81 -10.01 -14.22
N HIS A 34 12.24 -8.77 -13.95
CA HIS A 34 13.32 -8.49 -13.01
C HIS A 34 12.79 -8.24 -11.59
N ARG A 35 13.60 -8.60 -10.61
CA ARG A 35 13.33 -8.41 -9.18
C ARG A 35 14.29 -7.41 -8.53
N GLU A 36 15.43 -7.15 -9.16
CA GLU A 36 16.47 -6.28 -8.64
C GLU A 36 16.02 -4.80 -8.72
N VAL A 37 16.37 -4.02 -7.70
CA VAL A 37 16.18 -2.57 -7.70
C VAL A 37 17.15 -1.94 -8.69
N ASP A 38 16.62 -1.47 -9.83
CA ASP A 38 17.39 -0.74 -10.82
C ASP A 38 17.20 0.77 -10.61
N VAL A 39 18.18 1.40 -9.98
CA VAL A 39 18.16 2.84 -9.68
C VAL A 39 18.16 3.74 -10.92
N LEU A 40 18.59 3.21 -12.08
CA LEU A 40 18.62 3.96 -13.33
C LEU A 40 17.33 3.81 -14.15
N PHE A 41 16.40 2.99 -13.68
CA PHE A 41 15.17 2.76 -14.40
C PHE A 41 14.12 3.80 -14.01
N ARG A 42 13.59 4.53 -15.00
CA ARG A 42 12.62 5.63 -14.83
C ARG A 42 13.10 6.64 -13.77
N ASP A 43 12.23 6.99 -12.82
CA ASP A 43 12.44 7.95 -11.73
C ASP A 43 12.95 7.32 -10.42
N ASN A 44 13.25 6.01 -10.43
CA ASN A 44 13.65 5.27 -9.23
C ASN A 44 14.75 5.96 -8.42
N ARG A 45 15.76 6.57 -9.11
CA ARG A 45 16.86 7.24 -8.41
C ARG A 45 16.34 8.36 -7.51
N ALA A 46 15.58 9.29 -8.08
CA ALA A 46 15.08 10.45 -7.35
C ALA A 46 14.15 10.03 -6.20
N GLU A 47 13.26 9.08 -6.48
CA GLU A 47 12.31 8.56 -5.50
C GLU A 47 13.01 7.83 -4.35
N LEU A 48 13.98 6.96 -4.64
CA LEU A 48 14.74 6.24 -3.61
C LEU A 48 15.60 7.20 -2.77
N GLU A 49 16.30 8.16 -3.39
CA GLU A 49 17.13 9.14 -2.67
C GLU A 49 16.28 10.00 -1.72
N ARG A 50 15.09 10.44 -2.18
CA ARG A 50 14.12 11.17 -1.36
C ARG A 50 13.67 10.32 -0.18
N PHE A 51 13.18 9.13 -0.44
CA PHE A 51 12.62 8.23 0.57
C PHE A 51 13.67 7.77 1.60
N ILE A 52 14.89 7.43 1.15
CA ILE A 52 16.01 7.06 2.04
C ILE A 52 16.37 8.21 2.98
N ARG A 53 16.34 9.45 2.49
CA ARG A 53 16.58 10.62 3.35
C ARG A 53 15.52 10.73 4.44
N THR A 54 14.24 10.62 4.09
CA THR A 54 13.14 10.58 5.06
C THR A 54 13.33 9.48 6.09
N LEU A 55 13.67 8.26 5.66
CA LEU A 55 13.89 7.13 6.58
C LEU A 55 15.04 7.39 7.56
N ARG A 56 16.17 7.95 7.09
CA ARG A 56 17.32 8.29 7.94
C ARG A 56 16.97 9.35 8.98
N GLU A 57 16.27 10.39 8.56
CA GLU A 57 15.83 11.48 9.43
C GLU A 57 14.88 10.99 10.52
N GLU A 58 13.87 10.21 10.16
CA GLU A 58 12.90 9.69 11.11
C GLU A 58 13.49 8.63 12.04
N HIS A 59 14.36 7.76 11.52
CA HIS A 59 15.04 6.76 12.33
C HIS A 59 16.04 7.41 13.29
N GLY A 60 16.87 8.35 12.81
CA GLY A 60 17.84 9.07 13.64
C GLY A 60 17.19 9.88 14.75
N ALA A 61 15.98 10.38 14.53
CA ALA A 61 15.16 11.08 15.54
C ALA A 61 14.37 10.13 16.47
N GLY A 62 14.46 8.82 16.27
CA GLY A 62 13.73 7.82 17.06
C GLY A 62 12.21 7.80 16.78
N ARG A 63 11.73 8.47 15.73
CA ARG A 63 10.32 8.60 15.38
C ARG A 63 9.82 7.53 14.40
N LEU A 64 10.70 6.87 13.64
CA LEU A 64 10.30 5.81 12.72
C LEU A 64 9.67 4.64 13.49
N GLU A 65 8.46 4.26 13.14
CA GLU A 65 7.78 3.09 13.69
C GLU A 65 7.97 1.87 12.81
N SER A 66 7.63 1.99 11.54
CA SER A 66 7.74 0.89 10.58
C SER A 66 7.82 1.38 9.13
N VAL A 67 8.29 0.50 8.27
CA VAL A 67 8.21 0.63 6.81
C VAL A 67 7.43 -0.58 6.29
N VAL A 68 6.41 -0.35 5.48
CA VAL A 68 5.62 -1.43 4.87
C VAL A 68 5.85 -1.44 3.37
N ILE A 69 6.32 -2.56 2.85
CA ILE A 69 6.55 -2.78 1.42
C ILE A 69 5.48 -3.72 0.89
N ARG A 70 4.65 -3.25 -0.04
CA ARG A 70 3.68 -4.07 -0.77
C ARG A 70 4.09 -4.15 -2.22
N SER A 71 4.20 -5.36 -2.74
CA SER A 71 4.69 -5.60 -4.10
C SER A 71 3.74 -6.50 -4.89
N TRP A 72 3.53 -6.13 -6.12
CA TRP A 72 2.71 -6.87 -7.07
C TRP A 72 3.51 -7.20 -8.34
N ALA A 73 2.99 -8.13 -9.12
CA ALA A 73 3.42 -8.40 -10.48
C ALA A 73 2.26 -8.15 -11.45
N SER A 74 2.58 -7.76 -12.68
CA SER A 74 1.58 -7.63 -13.75
C SER A 74 1.02 -9.00 -14.17
N PRO A 75 -0.21 -9.06 -14.71
CA PRO A 75 -0.85 -10.32 -15.12
C PRO A 75 -0.19 -11.04 -16.29
N GLU A 76 0.81 -10.45 -16.94
CA GLU A 76 1.53 -11.08 -18.04
C GLU A 76 2.41 -12.26 -17.59
N GLY A 77 2.85 -13.07 -18.53
CA GLY A 77 3.71 -14.22 -18.23
C GLY A 77 2.99 -15.36 -17.49
N VAL A 78 3.72 -16.13 -16.70
CA VAL A 78 3.19 -17.29 -15.97
C VAL A 78 2.74 -16.85 -14.57
N ASN A 79 1.45 -17.02 -14.23
CA ASN A 79 0.89 -16.55 -12.95
C ASN A 79 1.69 -17.03 -11.72
N ARG A 80 2.05 -18.33 -11.65
CA ARG A 80 2.83 -18.86 -10.53
C ARG A 80 4.18 -18.18 -10.37
N LEU A 81 4.84 -17.83 -11.47
CA LEU A 81 6.11 -17.09 -11.42
C LEU A 81 5.90 -15.65 -10.96
N ASN A 82 4.77 -15.04 -11.31
CA ASN A 82 4.44 -13.68 -10.91
C ASN A 82 4.12 -13.58 -9.41
N GLU A 83 3.49 -14.59 -8.82
CA GLU A 83 3.29 -14.68 -7.37
C GLU A 83 4.64 -14.64 -6.64
N VAL A 84 5.57 -15.52 -7.02
CA VAL A 84 6.93 -15.54 -6.47
C VAL A 84 7.71 -14.26 -6.78
N LEU A 85 7.50 -13.67 -7.96
CA LEU A 85 8.17 -12.44 -8.37
C LEU A 85 7.79 -11.25 -7.47
N SER A 86 6.52 -11.16 -7.05
CA SER A 86 6.06 -10.10 -6.14
C SER A 86 6.80 -10.17 -4.79
N GLU A 87 6.92 -11.35 -4.19
CA GLU A 87 7.67 -11.56 -2.95
C GLU A 87 9.15 -11.19 -3.10
N ARG A 88 9.79 -11.68 -4.17
CA ARG A 88 11.22 -11.42 -4.42
C ARG A 88 11.53 -9.94 -4.66
N ARG A 89 10.61 -9.19 -5.25
CA ARG A 89 10.73 -7.73 -5.41
C ARG A 89 10.68 -7.02 -4.06
N ALA A 90 9.72 -7.38 -3.21
CA ALA A 90 9.61 -6.83 -1.88
C ALA A 90 10.87 -7.08 -1.04
N ASP A 91 11.40 -8.30 -1.09
CA ASP A 91 12.63 -8.69 -0.38
C ASP A 91 13.88 -7.96 -0.93
N SER A 92 13.97 -7.82 -2.25
CA SER A 92 15.06 -7.06 -2.88
C SER A 92 15.07 -5.60 -2.45
N LEU A 93 13.88 -4.94 -2.39
CA LEU A 93 13.78 -3.57 -1.93
C LEU A 93 14.06 -3.45 -0.43
N LYS A 94 13.57 -4.36 0.39
CA LYS A 94 13.90 -4.42 1.82
C LYS A 94 15.42 -4.44 2.01
N SER A 95 16.10 -5.36 1.35
CA SER A 95 17.56 -5.46 1.39
C SER A 95 18.26 -4.18 0.93
N TYR A 96 17.72 -3.52 -0.09
CA TYR A 96 18.23 -2.23 -0.57
C TYR A 96 18.05 -1.13 0.50
N LEU A 97 16.89 -1.00 1.11
CA LEU A 97 16.62 0.02 2.13
C LEU A 97 17.45 -0.20 3.41
N VAL A 98 17.57 -1.43 3.89
CA VAL A 98 18.45 -1.75 5.05
C VAL A 98 19.87 -1.27 4.78
N ARG A 99 20.41 -1.58 3.60
CA ARG A 99 21.79 -1.22 3.24
C ARG A 99 21.98 0.30 3.07
N HIS A 100 21.04 0.95 2.38
CA HIS A 100 21.21 2.34 1.98
C HIS A 100 20.60 3.34 2.97
N ALA A 101 19.52 3.02 3.67
CA ALA A 101 18.98 3.89 4.73
C ALA A 101 19.64 3.64 6.09
N GLY A 102 20.23 2.47 6.32
CA GLY A 102 20.84 2.11 7.61
C GLY A 102 19.80 1.86 8.70
N ILE A 103 18.58 1.48 8.33
CA ILE A 103 17.51 1.14 9.27
C ILE A 103 17.52 -0.36 9.59
N PRO A 104 17.13 -0.78 10.80
CA PRO A 104 17.06 -2.18 11.16
C PRO A 104 16.07 -2.97 10.29
N ASP A 105 16.42 -4.20 9.94
CA ASP A 105 15.56 -5.12 9.20
C ASP A 105 14.20 -5.34 9.89
N SER A 106 14.19 -5.34 11.22
CA SER A 106 13.00 -5.52 12.05
C SER A 106 11.94 -4.42 11.93
N LEU A 107 12.31 -3.26 11.39
CA LEU A 107 11.37 -2.17 11.12
C LEU A 107 10.69 -2.31 9.75
N ILE A 108 11.09 -3.27 8.90
CA ILE A 108 10.57 -3.40 7.56
C ILE A 108 9.70 -4.66 7.45
N CYS A 109 8.40 -4.44 7.22
CA CYS A 109 7.44 -5.49 6.88
C CYS A 109 7.29 -5.59 5.36
N ILE A 110 7.28 -6.80 4.82
CA ILE A 110 7.10 -7.05 3.38
C ILE A 110 5.84 -7.87 3.13
N HIS A 111 5.15 -7.55 2.04
CA HIS A 111 3.99 -8.29 1.55
C HIS A 111 4.12 -8.49 0.04
N GLY A 112 4.26 -9.75 -0.38
CA GLY A 112 4.10 -10.16 -1.76
C GLY A 112 2.61 -10.37 -2.05
N GLU A 113 2.00 -9.44 -2.73
CA GLU A 113 0.54 -9.40 -2.97
C GLU A 113 0.14 -10.18 -4.24
N GLY A 114 1.12 -10.84 -4.88
CA GLY A 114 0.88 -11.63 -6.08
C GLY A 114 0.61 -10.78 -7.32
N ILE A 115 -0.44 -11.12 -8.07
CA ILE A 115 -0.77 -10.46 -9.33
C ILE A 115 -1.71 -9.27 -9.10
N ALA A 116 -1.43 -8.15 -9.72
CA ALA A 116 -2.14 -6.87 -9.59
C ALA A 116 -3.54 -6.85 -10.26
N TRP A 117 -4.39 -7.84 -9.98
CA TRP A 117 -5.72 -7.95 -10.60
C TRP A 117 -6.64 -6.79 -10.24
N ASP A 118 -6.63 -6.36 -8.97
CA ASP A 118 -7.50 -5.27 -8.51
C ASP A 118 -7.08 -3.92 -9.12
N MET A 119 -5.77 -3.69 -9.24
CA MET A 119 -5.27 -2.49 -9.91
C MET A 119 -5.62 -2.50 -11.41
N LEU A 120 -5.48 -3.66 -12.08
CA LEU A 120 -5.90 -3.80 -13.47
C LEU A 120 -7.38 -3.48 -13.62
N ARG A 121 -8.21 -4.02 -12.74
CA ARG A 121 -9.65 -3.74 -12.74
C ARG A 121 -9.94 -2.25 -12.61
N GLN A 122 -9.27 -1.56 -11.70
CA GLN A 122 -9.43 -0.11 -11.51
C GLN A 122 -9.01 0.67 -12.77
N MET A 123 -7.88 0.30 -13.40
CA MET A 123 -7.43 0.92 -14.65
C MET A 123 -8.44 0.72 -15.79
N VAL A 124 -8.98 -0.50 -15.93
CA VAL A 124 -10.03 -0.81 -16.92
C VAL A 124 -11.28 0.03 -16.64
N ALA A 125 -11.72 0.14 -15.39
CA ALA A 125 -12.94 0.84 -15.03
C ALA A 125 -12.94 2.31 -15.43
N VAL A 126 -11.78 2.98 -15.34
CA VAL A 126 -11.63 4.41 -15.69
C VAL A 126 -11.15 4.67 -17.11
N SER A 127 -10.87 3.61 -17.91
CA SER A 127 -10.38 3.73 -19.28
C SER A 127 -11.51 3.70 -20.31
N ASP A 128 -11.16 4.01 -21.56
CA ASP A 128 -12.05 3.89 -22.73
C ASP A 128 -11.73 2.64 -23.56
N ILE A 129 -11.25 1.57 -22.92
CA ILE A 129 -10.95 0.32 -23.61
C ILE A 129 -12.20 -0.27 -24.28
N LEU A 130 -12.04 -0.75 -25.49
CA LEU A 130 -13.11 -1.47 -26.18
C LEU A 130 -13.50 -2.74 -25.41
N TYR A 131 -14.81 -3.04 -25.40
CA TYR A 131 -15.37 -4.19 -24.67
C TYR A 131 -15.13 -4.12 -23.15
N LYS A 132 -15.07 -2.91 -22.60
CA LYS A 132 -14.84 -2.64 -21.17
C LYS A 132 -15.71 -3.49 -20.24
N GLU A 133 -17.02 -3.53 -20.50
CA GLU A 133 -17.97 -4.26 -19.64
C GLU A 133 -17.69 -5.78 -19.66
N GLU A 134 -17.31 -6.34 -20.80
CA GLU A 134 -16.94 -7.75 -20.91
C GLU A 134 -15.63 -8.05 -20.17
N VAL A 135 -14.65 -7.14 -20.26
CA VAL A 135 -13.38 -7.23 -19.51
C VAL A 135 -13.63 -7.14 -18.02
N LEU A 136 -14.42 -6.17 -17.55
CA LEU A 136 -14.79 -6.02 -16.15
C LEU A 136 -15.55 -7.25 -15.63
N HIS A 137 -16.46 -7.79 -16.42
CA HIS A 137 -17.19 -9.01 -16.07
C HIS A 137 -16.23 -10.19 -15.81
N ILE A 138 -15.23 -10.38 -16.67
CA ILE A 138 -14.22 -11.43 -16.47
C ILE A 138 -13.39 -11.15 -15.21
N LEU A 139 -12.95 -9.89 -15.01
CA LEU A 139 -12.15 -9.52 -13.85
C LEU A 139 -12.90 -9.71 -12.51
N ASP A 140 -14.22 -9.48 -12.50
CA ASP A 140 -15.04 -9.55 -11.31
C ASP A 140 -15.55 -10.98 -11.00
N HIS A 141 -15.82 -11.79 -12.03
CA HIS A 141 -16.53 -13.05 -11.84
C HIS A 141 -15.72 -14.30 -12.18
N THR A 142 -14.59 -14.18 -12.90
CA THR A 142 -13.79 -15.35 -13.25
C THR A 142 -12.67 -15.57 -12.22
N PRO A 143 -12.58 -16.77 -11.62
CA PRO A 143 -11.47 -17.11 -10.73
C PRO A 143 -10.11 -17.00 -11.46
N VAL A 144 -9.04 -16.74 -10.70
CA VAL A 144 -7.67 -16.72 -11.26
C VAL A 144 -7.35 -18.06 -11.92
N TRP A 145 -7.79 -19.16 -11.30
CA TRP A 145 -7.63 -20.54 -11.77
C TRP A 145 -8.94 -21.29 -11.73
N VAL A 146 -9.23 -22.04 -12.80
CA VAL A 146 -10.32 -23.00 -12.88
C VAL A 146 -9.72 -24.38 -13.04
N PHE A 147 -10.09 -25.31 -12.13
CA PHE A 147 -9.57 -26.67 -12.11
C PHE A 147 -10.60 -27.67 -12.59
N ASP A 148 -10.16 -28.72 -13.27
CA ASP A 148 -10.98 -29.89 -13.56
C ASP A 148 -11.09 -30.82 -12.33
N LYS A 149 -11.85 -31.92 -12.48
CA LYS A 149 -12.04 -32.93 -11.42
C LYS A 149 -10.73 -33.65 -11.03
N ALA A 150 -9.72 -33.59 -11.88
CA ALA A 150 -8.39 -34.17 -11.63
C ALA A 150 -7.40 -33.16 -11.04
N GLY A 151 -7.84 -31.93 -10.72
CA GLY A 151 -7.01 -30.88 -10.14
C GLY A 151 -6.08 -30.20 -11.16
N ARG A 152 -6.33 -30.36 -12.47
CA ARG A 152 -5.55 -29.68 -13.52
C ARG A 152 -6.19 -28.36 -13.86
N VAL A 153 -5.37 -27.32 -14.06
CA VAL A 153 -5.84 -26.01 -14.53
C VAL A 153 -6.33 -26.15 -15.98
N VAL A 154 -7.60 -25.86 -16.21
CA VAL A 154 -8.25 -25.94 -17.52
C VAL A 154 -8.67 -24.57 -18.07
N ASP A 155 -8.90 -23.59 -17.19
CA ASP A 155 -9.31 -22.25 -17.52
C ASP A 155 -8.87 -21.26 -16.44
N GLY A 156 -9.26 -19.98 -16.57
CA GLY A 156 -9.03 -18.95 -15.58
C GLY A 156 -9.10 -17.55 -16.16
N ARG A 157 -9.13 -16.59 -15.26
CA ARG A 157 -9.29 -15.15 -15.58
C ARG A 157 -8.40 -14.69 -16.73
N LYS A 158 -7.10 -14.96 -16.67
CA LYS A 158 -6.15 -14.57 -17.70
C LYS A 158 -6.48 -15.19 -19.06
N LYS A 159 -6.77 -16.51 -19.08
CA LYS A 159 -7.11 -17.21 -20.32
C LYS A 159 -8.35 -16.61 -20.96
N GLN A 160 -9.40 -16.34 -20.18
CA GLN A 160 -10.62 -15.73 -20.70
C GLN A 160 -10.38 -14.32 -21.25
N LEU A 161 -9.53 -13.51 -20.60
CA LEU A 161 -9.12 -12.21 -21.12
C LEU A 161 -8.35 -12.33 -22.45
N MET A 162 -7.49 -13.35 -22.59
CA MET A 162 -6.74 -13.61 -23.83
C MET A 162 -7.63 -14.12 -24.96
N ASP A 163 -8.69 -14.85 -24.63
CA ASP A 163 -9.63 -15.40 -25.62
C ASP A 163 -10.72 -14.38 -26.02
N LEU A 164 -10.97 -13.36 -25.17
CA LEU A 164 -12.01 -12.37 -25.40
C LEU A 164 -11.78 -11.60 -26.70
N ARG A 165 -12.77 -11.67 -27.63
CA ARG A 165 -12.73 -10.91 -28.88
C ARG A 165 -11.42 -11.10 -29.69
N GLY A 166 -10.89 -12.32 -29.70
CA GLY A 166 -9.64 -12.64 -30.40
C GLY A 166 -8.41 -11.99 -29.77
N GLY A 167 -8.47 -11.66 -28.47
CA GLY A 167 -7.35 -11.10 -27.72
C GLY A 167 -7.18 -9.59 -27.83
N MET A 168 -8.05 -8.88 -28.54
CA MET A 168 -7.92 -7.41 -28.69
C MET A 168 -7.83 -6.65 -27.37
N PRO A 169 -8.75 -6.85 -26.39
CA PRO A 169 -8.66 -6.15 -25.12
C PRO A 169 -7.40 -6.53 -24.35
N TYR A 170 -6.99 -7.79 -24.40
CA TYR A 170 -5.77 -8.24 -23.70
C TYR A 170 -4.52 -7.58 -24.28
N THR A 171 -4.42 -7.49 -25.61
CA THR A 171 -3.30 -6.80 -26.29
C THR A 171 -3.26 -5.32 -25.90
N TYR A 172 -4.41 -4.64 -25.90
CA TYR A 172 -4.48 -3.26 -25.43
C TYR A 172 -4.00 -3.09 -23.98
N MET A 173 -4.44 -3.97 -23.06
CA MET A 173 -4.00 -3.95 -21.67
C MET A 173 -2.50 -4.25 -21.51
N LEU A 174 -1.97 -5.18 -22.32
CA LEU A 174 -0.55 -5.53 -22.33
C LEU A 174 0.34 -4.33 -22.68
N GLU A 175 -0.09 -3.52 -23.63
CA GLU A 175 0.65 -2.36 -24.11
C GLU A 175 0.47 -1.12 -23.22
N ASN A 176 -0.74 -0.88 -22.71
CA ASN A 176 -1.11 0.38 -22.07
C ASN A 176 -1.20 0.29 -20.54
N PHE A 177 -1.55 -0.86 -19.96
CA PHE A 177 -1.77 -0.99 -18.52
C PHE A 177 -0.67 -1.81 -17.81
N PHE A 178 -0.24 -2.93 -18.42
CA PHE A 178 0.73 -3.80 -17.75
C PHE A 178 2.10 -3.15 -17.47
N PRO A 179 2.62 -2.22 -18.28
CA PRO A 179 3.83 -1.49 -17.93
C PRO A 179 3.73 -0.74 -16.60
N GLU A 180 2.56 -0.18 -16.28
CA GLU A 180 2.31 0.50 -15.01
C GLU A 180 2.14 -0.50 -13.85
N LEU A 181 1.54 -1.66 -14.10
CA LEU A 181 1.40 -2.73 -13.10
C LEU A 181 2.74 -3.40 -12.76
N ARG A 182 3.72 -3.39 -13.65
CA ARG A 182 5.12 -3.78 -13.34
C ARG A 182 5.79 -2.85 -12.34
N SER A 183 5.17 -1.72 -12.09
CA SER A 183 5.63 -0.64 -11.22
C SER A 183 4.81 -0.54 -9.94
N SER A 184 4.07 -1.59 -9.57
CA SER A 184 3.10 -1.52 -8.48
C SER A 184 3.70 -1.86 -7.12
N LEU A 185 4.94 -1.46 -6.86
CA LEU A 185 5.51 -1.51 -5.52
C LEU A 185 5.13 -0.22 -4.78
N SER A 186 4.37 -0.35 -3.71
CA SER A 186 4.08 0.74 -2.78
C SER A 186 4.91 0.54 -1.51
N VAL A 187 5.63 1.57 -1.13
CA VAL A 187 6.43 1.60 0.09
C VAL A 187 5.94 2.77 0.92
N ALA A 188 5.49 2.51 2.12
CA ALA A 188 5.03 3.55 3.03
C ALA A 188 5.85 3.49 4.32
N CYS A 189 6.27 4.66 4.82
CA CYS A 189 6.88 4.77 6.12
C CYS A 189 5.89 5.38 7.11
N TYR A 190 5.88 4.84 8.31
CA TYR A 190 4.97 5.24 9.38
C TYR A 190 5.74 5.85 10.54
N ARG A 191 5.19 6.93 11.09
CA ARG A 191 5.73 7.61 12.26
C ARG A 191 5.00 7.14 13.51
N LYS A 192 5.75 6.99 14.61
CA LYS A 192 5.18 6.81 15.94
C LYS A 192 4.26 7.97 16.27
N PRO A 193 3.15 7.70 16.97
CA PRO A 193 2.26 8.76 17.42
C PRO A 193 3.01 9.72 18.36
N GLU A 194 2.75 11.01 18.19
CA GLU A 194 3.28 12.00 19.11
C GLU A 194 2.63 11.81 20.50
N PRO A 195 3.43 11.87 21.58
CA PRO A 195 2.86 11.83 22.92
C PRO A 195 1.92 13.03 23.13
N PRO A 196 0.82 12.85 23.87
CA PRO A 196 -0.12 13.93 24.11
C PRO A 196 0.60 15.14 24.73
N VAL A 197 0.39 16.31 24.16
CA VAL A 197 0.94 17.56 24.69
C VAL A 197 0.41 17.75 26.12
N LYS A 198 1.31 17.73 27.10
CA LYS A 198 0.94 18.08 28.48
C LYS A 198 0.57 19.56 28.51
N VAL A 199 -0.72 19.84 28.52
CA VAL A 199 -1.22 21.21 28.76
C VAL A 199 -0.84 21.56 30.20
N ILE A 200 0.19 22.38 30.35
CA ILE A 200 0.54 22.93 31.66
C ILE A 200 -0.54 23.97 31.95
N PRO A 201 -1.34 23.79 33.04
CA PRO A 201 -2.37 24.77 33.36
C PRO A 201 -1.66 26.11 33.68
N GLN A 202 -2.01 27.14 32.92
CA GLN A 202 -1.53 28.48 33.24
C GLN A 202 -2.12 28.87 34.60
N LYS A 203 -1.25 29.12 35.59
CA LYS A 203 -1.67 29.72 36.84
C LYS A 203 -2.24 31.08 36.52
N HIS A 204 -3.53 31.25 36.66
CA HIS A 204 -4.14 32.58 36.64
C HIS A 204 -3.50 33.40 37.74
N PRO A 205 -3.01 34.63 37.46
CA PRO A 205 -2.56 35.51 38.51
C PRO A 205 -3.74 35.80 39.46
N SER A 206 -3.59 35.43 40.71
CA SER A 206 -4.58 35.78 41.76
C SER A 206 -4.76 37.31 41.80
N LYS A 207 -5.99 37.77 41.57
CA LYS A 207 -6.35 39.17 41.73
C LYS A 207 -6.15 39.54 43.22
N ILE A 208 -5.11 40.30 43.48
CA ILE A 208 -4.94 40.91 44.79
C ILE A 208 -5.95 42.09 44.86
N PHE A 209 -7.08 41.85 45.52
CA PHE A 209 -7.96 42.92 45.92
C PHE A 209 -7.24 43.70 47.05
N LYS A 210 -6.73 44.92 46.75
CA LYS A 210 -6.39 45.89 47.78
C LYS A 210 -7.69 46.54 48.27
N GLU A 211 -8.11 46.22 49.49
CA GLU A 211 -9.08 47.02 50.21
C GLU A 211 -8.50 48.41 50.45
N VAL A 212 -9.15 49.45 49.95
CA VAL A 212 -8.86 50.85 50.25
C VAL A 212 -9.79 51.21 51.43
N ARG A 213 -9.21 51.56 52.54
CA ARG A 213 -9.89 52.23 53.68
C ARG A 213 -10.05 53.71 53.35
#